data_96ebfaa1f8b6d5aebea10c0f73de3b05
#
_entry.id   96ebfaa1f8b6d5aebea10c0f73de3b05
#
_cell.length_a   1.000
_cell.length_b   1.000
_cell.length_c   1.000
_cell.angle_alpha   90.00
_cell.angle_beta   90.00
_cell.angle_gamma   90.00
#
_symmetry.space_group_name_H-M   'P 1'
#
loop_
_entity.id
_entity.type
_entity.pdbx_description
1 polymer ?
#
loop_
_entity_poly.entity_id
_entity_poly.type
_entity_poly.pdbx_seq_one_letter_code
_entity_poly.pdbx_strand_id
1 'polypeptide(L)'
;MDDGTPTITRRTVLAGAAALLPISAIQAAPKPPATALSASARATLDAVISRLIPNDELGPGALELGAGNYIDTQLVGYLAAEKTAFLNGLEVLEAHAHTTHAVSFAQLTAEQQDAILISIEDKNFPPVKPFFARLQRLTMEGTFGDPFYGGNRALAGWDLIRYPGVRLAVAPEDQKMDHAPAPSHRSAYAAASGEMNHGH
;
A
#
# COMPACT_ATOMS: atom_id res chain seq x y z
N MET A 1 54.40 -66.04 -8.75
CA MET A 1 53.07 -65.52 -8.69
C MET A 1 53.09 -64.31 -7.73
N ASP A 2 53.21 -63.15 -8.38
CA ASP A 2 53.40 -61.88 -7.68
C ASP A 2 52.04 -61.22 -7.62
N ASP A 3 51.50 -61.08 -6.41
CA ASP A 3 50.16 -60.60 -6.17
C ASP A 3 50.22 -59.10 -5.90
N GLY A 4 50.16 -58.32 -7.00
CA GLY A 4 50.26 -56.87 -7.01
C GLY A 4 48.96 -56.20 -6.62
N THR A 5 48.70 -56.15 -5.32
CA THR A 5 47.57 -55.31 -4.80
C THR A 5 47.96 -53.83 -4.79
N PRO A 6 47.27 -52.94 -5.48
CA PRO A 6 47.60 -51.51 -5.47
C PRO A 6 47.20 -50.89 -4.14
N THR A 7 48.19 -50.43 -3.39
CA THR A 7 47.96 -49.68 -2.14
C THR A 7 47.54 -48.25 -2.45
N ILE A 8 46.27 -47.92 -2.21
CA ILE A 8 45.76 -46.56 -2.33
C ILE A 8 46.26 -45.74 -1.14
N THR A 9 47.24 -44.88 -1.37
CA THR A 9 47.74 -43.94 -0.37
C THR A 9 46.85 -42.72 -0.29
N ARG A 10 46.65 -42.19 0.93
CA ARG A 10 45.82 -40.99 1.24
C ARG A 10 46.16 -39.74 0.38
N ARG A 11 47.30 -39.71 -0.25
CA ARG A 11 47.72 -38.61 -1.15
C ARG A 11 47.00 -38.59 -2.52
N THR A 12 46.50 -39.73 -3.00
CA THR A 12 45.83 -39.81 -4.30
C THR A 12 44.37 -39.39 -4.27
N VAL A 13 43.77 -39.24 -3.08
CA VAL A 13 42.37 -38.81 -2.95
C VAL A 13 42.21 -37.29 -2.97
N LEU A 14 43.31 -36.53 -2.81
CA LEU A 14 43.26 -35.06 -2.76
C LEU A 14 43.49 -34.36 -4.14
N ALA A 15 43.74 -35.10 -5.21
CA ALA A 15 43.96 -34.54 -6.55
C ALA A 15 42.70 -34.47 -7.42
N GLY A 16 41.53 -34.85 -6.86
CA GLY A 16 40.22 -34.78 -7.53
C GLY A 16 39.32 -33.67 -6.98
N ALA A 17 39.87 -32.49 -6.66
CA ALA A 17 39.08 -31.33 -6.41
C ALA A 17 38.46 -30.87 -7.74
N ALA A 18 37.31 -31.44 -8.10
CA ALA A 18 36.43 -30.91 -9.13
C ALA A 18 36.17 -29.43 -8.80
N ALA A 19 36.53 -28.56 -9.73
CA ALA A 19 36.18 -27.15 -9.70
C ALA A 19 34.63 -27.07 -9.56
N LEU A 20 34.12 -26.90 -8.35
CA LEU A 20 32.78 -26.50 -8.12
C LEU A 20 32.69 -25.06 -8.66
N LEU A 21 32.21 -24.95 -9.89
CA LEU A 21 31.77 -23.65 -10.41
C LEU A 21 30.73 -23.15 -9.40
N PRO A 22 30.80 -21.89 -8.93
CA PRO A 22 29.76 -21.35 -8.12
C PRO A 22 28.48 -21.40 -8.96
N ILE A 23 27.53 -22.21 -8.56
CA ILE A 23 26.16 -22.10 -9.02
C ILE A 23 25.74 -20.74 -8.46
N SER A 24 25.87 -19.69 -9.28
CA SER A 24 25.25 -18.40 -9.01
C SER A 24 23.77 -18.72 -8.86
N ALA A 25 23.31 -18.74 -7.62
CA ALA A 25 21.89 -18.80 -7.35
C ALA A 25 21.29 -17.61 -8.08
N ILE A 26 20.63 -17.88 -9.21
CA ILE A 26 19.78 -16.91 -9.87
C ILE A 26 18.70 -16.65 -8.84
N GLN A 27 18.91 -15.65 -8.00
CA GLN A 27 17.85 -15.11 -7.18
C GLN A 27 16.82 -14.59 -8.16
N ALA A 28 15.71 -15.33 -8.28
CA ALA A 28 14.57 -14.85 -9.01
C ALA A 28 14.23 -13.47 -8.44
N ALA A 29 14.20 -12.47 -9.32
CA ALA A 29 13.77 -11.14 -8.90
C ALA A 29 12.41 -11.27 -8.16
N PRO A 30 12.22 -10.59 -7.04
CA PRO A 30 10.98 -10.68 -6.31
C PRO A 30 9.83 -10.39 -7.30
N LYS A 31 8.89 -11.32 -7.36
CA LYS A 31 7.69 -11.15 -8.20
C LYS A 31 7.04 -9.83 -7.78
N PRO A 32 6.78 -8.91 -8.72
CA PRO A 32 6.10 -7.67 -8.38
C PRO A 32 4.79 -8.00 -7.65
N PRO A 33 4.39 -7.22 -6.65
CA PRO A 33 3.15 -7.46 -5.93
C PRO A 33 2.00 -7.54 -6.93
N ALA A 34 1.09 -8.48 -6.70
CA ALA A 34 -0.12 -8.58 -7.52
C ALA A 34 -0.89 -7.27 -7.40
N THR A 35 -1.33 -6.71 -8.53
CA THR A 35 -2.17 -5.52 -8.57
C THR A 35 -3.59 -5.89 -8.97
N ALA A 36 -4.58 -5.26 -8.35
CA ALA A 36 -5.97 -5.39 -8.72
C ALA A 36 -6.34 -4.52 -9.91
N LEU A 37 -5.64 -3.40 -10.07
CA LEU A 37 -5.98 -2.30 -10.95
C LEU A 37 -5.19 -2.34 -12.25
N SER A 38 -5.85 -2.09 -13.38
CA SER A 38 -5.18 -1.72 -14.63
C SER A 38 -4.58 -0.31 -14.50
N ALA A 39 -3.67 0.05 -15.42
CA ALA A 39 -3.08 1.38 -15.42
C ALA A 39 -4.14 2.50 -15.54
N SER A 40 -5.18 2.30 -16.36
CA SER A 40 -6.27 3.26 -16.50
C SER A 40 -7.12 3.36 -15.24
N ALA A 41 -7.54 2.22 -14.66
CA ALA A 41 -8.30 2.21 -13.42
C ALA A 41 -7.50 2.85 -12.26
N ARG A 42 -6.18 2.65 -12.25
CA ARG A 42 -5.30 3.27 -11.28
C ARG A 42 -5.24 4.79 -11.47
N ALA A 43 -5.13 5.28 -12.70
CA ALA A 43 -5.13 6.72 -12.97
C ALA A 43 -6.45 7.38 -12.52
N THR A 44 -7.59 6.74 -12.81
CA THR A 44 -8.90 7.21 -12.36
C THR A 44 -8.98 7.22 -10.83
N LEU A 45 -8.54 6.15 -10.16
CA LEU A 45 -8.50 6.07 -8.70
C LEU A 45 -7.62 7.18 -8.12
N ASP A 46 -6.39 7.36 -8.62
CA ASP A 46 -5.44 8.35 -8.13
C ASP A 46 -5.99 9.77 -8.29
N ALA A 47 -6.67 10.07 -9.40
CA ALA A 47 -7.36 11.33 -9.60
C ALA A 47 -8.48 11.55 -8.58
N VAL A 48 -9.31 10.53 -8.31
CA VAL A 48 -10.39 10.65 -7.32
C VAL A 48 -9.85 10.86 -5.91
N ILE A 49 -8.89 10.05 -5.46
CA ILE A 49 -8.36 10.17 -4.10
C ILE A 49 -7.66 11.51 -3.85
N SER A 50 -7.06 12.10 -4.89
CA SER A 50 -6.46 13.44 -4.79
C SER A 50 -7.52 14.55 -4.65
N ARG A 51 -8.78 14.31 -5.06
CA ARG A 51 -9.89 15.24 -4.83
C ARG A 51 -10.54 15.04 -3.45
N LEU A 52 -10.57 13.80 -2.96
CA LEU A 52 -11.17 13.50 -1.65
C LEU A 52 -10.32 14.05 -0.48
N ILE A 53 -8.99 13.90 -0.56
CA ILE A 53 -8.05 14.45 0.42
C ILE A 53 -6.88 15.04 -0.37
N PRO A 54 -6.98 16.34 -0.73
CA PRO A 54 -5.96 17.00 -1.54
C PRO A 54 -4.69 17.27 -0.75
N ASN A 55 -3.59 17.46 -1.48
CA ASN A 55 -2.38 18.06 -0.93
C ASN A 55 -2.62 19.57 -0.86
N ASP A 56 -2.47 20.14 0.33
CA ASP A 56 -2.68 21.56 0.60
C ASP A 56 -1.70 22.08 1.69
N GLU A 57 -1.94 23.28 2.18
CA GLU A 57 -1.13 23.92 3.21
C GLU A 57 -1.15 23.21 4.58
N LEU A 58 -2.10 22.31 4.82
CA LEU A 58 -2.18 21.49 6.04
C LEU A 58 -1.22 20.31 5.94
N GLY A 59 -0.89 19.86 4.72
CA GLY A 59 0.07 18.78 4.50
C GLY A 59 -0.22 17.90 3.29
N PRO A 60 0.45 16.72 3.20
CA PRO A 60 0.33 15.81 2.07
C PRO A 60 -1.07 15.21 1.96
N GLY A 61 -1.57 15.08 0.74
CA GLY A 61 -2.86 14.47 0.45
C GLY A 61 -2.83 12.93 0.41
N ALA A 62 -3.99 12.33 0.19
CA ALA A 62 -4.14 10.87 0.16
C ALA A 62 -3.27 10.19 -0.92
N LEU A 63 -3.05 10.86 -2.04
CA LEU A 63 -2.22 10.34 -3.13
C LEU A 63 -0.75 10.19 -2.67
N GLU A 64 -0.18 11.23 -2.08
CA GLU A 64 1.20 11.26 -1.57
C GLU A 64 1.38 10.28 -0.41
N LEU A 65 0.36 10.15 0.43
CA LEU A 65 0.34 9.21 1.56
C LEU A 65 0.13 7.75 1.14
N GLY A 66 -0.12 7.50 -0.16
CA GLY A 66 -0.17 6.15 -0.72
C GLY A 66 -1.50 5.44 -0.54
N ALA A 67 -2.61 6.16 -0.36
CA ALA A 67 -3.94 5.56 -0.24
C ALA A 67 -4.32 4.68 -1.43
N GLY A 68 -3.89 5.03 -2.66
CA GLY A 68 -4.09 4.19 -3.84
C GLY A 68 -3.39 2.83 -3.76
N ASN A 69 -2.20 2.76 -3.13
CA ASN A 69 -1.50 1.50 -2.90
C ASN A 69 -2.22 0.64 -1.85
N TYR A 70 -2.70 1.28 -0.78
CA TYR A 70 -3.55 0.62 0.21
C TYR A 70 -4.76 -0.04 -0.45
N ILE A 71 -5.53 0.72 -1.24
CA ILE A 71 -6.74 0.24 -1.91
C ILE A 71 -6.41 -0.94 -2.83
N ASP A 72 -5.37 -0.83 -3.66
CA ASP A 72 -4.95 -1.89 -4.57
C ASP A 72 -4.58 -3.18 -3.81
N THR A 73 -3.83 -3.05 -2.71
CA THR A 73 -3.46 -4.17 -1.83
C THR A 73 -4.69 -4.82 -1.19
N GLN A 74 -5.65 -4.03 -0.70
CA GLN A 74 -6.88 -4.57 -0.11
C GLN A 74 -7.72 -5.32 -1.14
N LEU A 75 -7.83 -4.83 -2.37
CA LEU A 75 -8.59 -5.47 -3.45
C LEU A 75 -7.96 -6.76 -3.99
N VAL A 76 -6.66 -6.99 -3.77
CA VAL A 76 -6.01 -8.29 -4.03
C VAL A 76 -6.13 -9.23 -2.82
N GLY A 77 -6.23 -8.66 -1.62
CA GLY A 77 -6.23 -9.37 -0.34
C GLY A 77 -7.61 -9.49 0.29
N TYR A 78 -7.78 -8.80 1.40
CA TYR A 78 -8.97 -8.91 2.26
C TYR A 78 -10.30 -8.57 1.55
N LEU A 79 -10.28 -7.63 0.61
CA LEU A 79 -11.45 -7.19 -0.15
C LEU A 79 -11.54 -7.82 -1.55
N ALA A 80 -10.87 -8.94 -1.80
CA ALA A 80 -10.87 -9.60 -3.12
C ALA A 80 -12.28 -9.92 -3.63
N ALA A 81 -13.22 -10.24 -2.75
CA ALA A 81 -14.62 -10.47 -3.11
C ALA A 81 -15.35 -9.20 -3.62
N GLU A 82 -14.90 -8.02 -3.21
CA GLU A 82 -15.48 -6.73 -3.60
C GLU A 82 -14.82 -6.12 -4.84
N LYS A 83 -13.69 -6.71 -5.31
CA LYS A 83 -12.89 -6.21 -6.42
C LYS A 83 -13.71 -5.86 -7.65
N THR A 84 -14.54 -6.79 -8.13
CA THR A 84 -15.35 -6.60 -9.34
C THR A 84 -16.30 -5.42 -9.19
N ALA A 85 -17.00 -5.34 -8.05
CA ALA A 85 -17.92 -4.23 -7.80
C ALA A 85 -17.19 -2.88 -7.70
N PHE A 86 -15.98 -2.86 -7.12
CA PHE A 86 -15.16 -1.66 -7.02
C PHE A 86 -14.68 -1.20 -8.40
N LEU A 87 -14.17 -2.12 -9.25
CA LEU A 87 -13.74 -1.81 -10.61
C LEU A 87 -14.89 -1.28 -11.47
N ASN A 88 -16.08 -1.91 -11.39
CA ASN A 88 -17.27 -1.43 -12.09
C ASN A 88 -17.64 0.01 -11.67
N GLY A 89 -17.43 0.36 -10.40
CA GLY A 89 -17.64 1.73 -9.92
C GLY A 89 -16.68 2.73 -10.57
N LEU A 90 -15.40 2.38 -10.72
CA LEU A 90 -14.43 3.22 -11.45
C LEU A 90 -14.79 3.33 -12.94
N GLU A 91 -15.25 2.25 -13.56
CA GLU A 91 -15.69 2.26 -14.96
C GLU A 91 -16.90 3.18 -15.17
N VAL A 92 -17.85 3.24 -14.24
CA VAL A 92 -18.99 4.17 -14.31
C VAL A 92 -18.53 5.61 -14.19
N LEU A 93 -17.57 5.92 -13.33
CA LEU A 93 -16.94 7.25 -13.26
C LEU A 93 -16.31 7.65 -14.60
N GLU A 94 -15.54 6.74 -15.16
CA GLU A 94 -14.85 6.93 -16.44
C GLU A 94 -15.85 7.14 -17.57
N ALA A 95 -16.89 6.32 -17.65
CA ALA A 95 -17.97 6.44 -18.64
C ALA A 95 -18.70 7.79 -18.52
N HIS A 96 -18.93 8.28 -17.29
CA HIS A 96 -19.55 9.58 -17.06
C HIS A 96 -18.65 10.72 -17.54
N ALA A 97 -17.34 10.65 -17.25
CA ALA A 97 -16.36 11.62 -17.73
C ALA A 97 -16.33 11.68 -19.28
N HIS A 98 -16.28 10.52 -19.92
CA HIS A 98 -16.32 10.44 -21.38
C HIS A 98 -17.61 10.98 -21.99
N THR A 99 -18.76 10.70 -21.36
CA THR A 99 -20.06 11.16 -21.86
C THR A 99 -20.20 12.67 -21.75
N THR A 100 -19.67 13.27 -20.68
CA THR A 100 -19.84 14.70 -20.40
C THR A 100 -18.75 15.57 -21.01
N HIS A 101 -17.52 15.06 -21.11
CA HIS A 101 -16.35 15.85 -21.50
C HIS A 101 -15.50 15.23 -22.61
N ALA A 102 -15.83 14.02 -23.11
CA ALA A 102 -15.12 13.28 -24.15
C ALA A 102 -13.65 12.95 -23.84
N VAL A 103 -13.25 12.99 -22.57
CA VAL A 103 -11.90 12.64 -22.07
C VAL A 103 -12.01 11.75 -20.84
N SER A 104 -10.89 11.12 -20.42
CA SER A 104 -10.86 10.31 -19.21
C SER A 104 -11.01 11.18 -17.95
N PHE A 105 -11.52 10.59 -16.87
CA PHE A 105 -11.69 11.29 -15.59
C PHE A 105 -10.38 11.92 -15.09
N ALA A 106 -9.26 11.21 -15.24
CA ALA A 106 -7.94 11.71 -14.83
C ALA A 106 -7.43 12.92 -15.67
N GLN A 107 -8.00 13.15 -16.84
CA GLN A 107 -7.65 14.29 -17.72
C GLN A 107 -8.54 15.52 -17.51
N LEU A 108 -9.58 15.40 -16.70
CA LEU A 108 -10.46 16.50 -16.34
C LEU A 108 -9.74 17.54 -15.48
N THR A 109 -10.21 18.78 -15.50
CA THR A 109 -9.78 19.79 -14.52
C THR A 109 -10.32 19.43 -13.12
N ALA A 110 -9.71 19.99 -12.08
CA ALA A 110 -10.13 19.77 -10.69
C ALA A 110 -11.62 20.08 -10.49
N GLU A 111 -12.09 21.20 -11.06
CA GLU A 111 -13.49 21.64 -10.97
C GLU A 111 -14.44 20.66 -11.66
N GLN A 112 -14.02 20.12 -12.82
CA GLN A 112 -14.83 19.12 -13.55
C GLN A 112 -14.88 17.79 -12.79
N GLN A 113 -13.75 17.35 -12.20
CA GLN A 113 -13.69 16.18 -11.35
C GLN A 113 -14.62 16.33 -10.14
N ASP A 114 -14.54 17.47 -9.45
CA ASP A 114 -15.40 17.76 -8.30
C ASP A 114 -16.89 17.77 -8.68
N ALA A 115 -17.25 18.39 -9.81
CA ALA A 115 -18.63 18.40 -10.29
C ALA A 115 -19.18 16.98 -10.53
N ILE A 116 -18.36 16.08 -11.10
CA ILE A 116 -18.74 14.68 -11.28
C ILE A 116 -18.90 13.98 -9.93
N LEU A 117 -17.94 14.14 -9.01
CA LEU A 117 -17.99 13.48 -7.70
C LEU A 117 -19.20 13.95 -6.89
N ILE A 118 -19.52 15.24 -6.90
CA ILE A 118 -20.72 15.82 -6.28
C ILE A 118 -21.99 15.21 -6.87
N SER A 119 -22.06 15.08 -8.22
CA SER A 119 -23.22 14.50 -8.90
C SER A 119 -23.48 13.04 -8.52
N ILE A 120 -22.41 12.30 -8.18
CA ILE A 120 -22.50 10.90 -7.76
C ILE A 120 -22.94 10.78 -6.31
N GLU A 121 -22.49 11.69 -5.45
CA GLU A 121 -22.89 11.73 -4.05
C GLU A 121 -24.38 12.09 -3.92
N ASP A 122 -24.86 12.96 -4.79
CA ASP A 122 -26.25 13.35 -4.85
C ASP A 122 -27.15 12.17 -5.27
N LYS A 123 -28.40 12.14 -4.78
CA LYS A 123 -29.32 10.99 -4.86
C LYS A 123 -29.69 10.54 -6.29
N ASN A 124 -29.28 11.28 -7.30
CA ASN A 124 -29.66 11.06 -8.70
C ASN A 124 -28.78 10.05 -9.46
N PHE A 125 -27.77 9.43 -8.80
CA PHE A 125 -26.90 8.44 -9.43
C PHE A 125 -26.98 7.08 -8.69
N PRO A 126 -28.06 6.30 -8.86
CA PRO A 126 -28.38 5.16 -7.99
C PRO A 126 -27.35 4.03 -7.95
N PRO A 127 -26.68 3.59 -9.06
CA PRO A 127 -25.85 2.39 -8.99
C PRO A 127 -24.47 2.64 -8.35
N VAL A 128 -24.02 3.88 -8.16
CA VAL A 128 -22.64 4.20 -7.76
C VAL A 128 -22.51 4.66 -6.30
N LYS A 129 -23.62 4.94 -5.64
CA LYS A 129 -23.61 5.43 -4.26
C LYS A 129 -22.90 4.48 -3.26
N PRO A 130 -23.13 3.16 -3.28
CA PRO A 130 -22.39 2.24 -2.40
C PRO A 130 -20.89 2.19 -2.72
N PHE A 131 -20.53 2.30 -4.00
CA PHE A 131 -19.14 2.39 -4.43
C PHE A 131 -18.48 3.66 -3.91
N PHE A 132 -19.12 4.83 -4.04
CA PHE A 132 -18.56 6.10 -3.61
C PHE A 132 -18.32 6.14 -2.09
N ALA A 133 -19.28 5.68 -1.31
CA ALA A 133 -19.12 5.55 0.14
C ALA A 133 -17.96 4.59 0.50
N ARG A 134 -17.82 3.48 -0.25
CA ARG A 134 -16.71 2.55 -0.09
C ARG A 134 -15.38 3.19 -0.42
N LEU A 135 -15.32 3.93 -1.54
CA LEU A 135 -14.13 4.64 -2.00
C LEU A 135 -13.67 5.69 -0.98
N GLN A 136 -14.58 6.52 -0.48
CA GLN A 136 -14.29 7.49 0.58
C GLN A 136 -13.70 6.79 1.81
N ARG A 137 -14.33 5.71 2.28
CA ARG A 137 -13.87 4.95 3.43
C ARG A 137 -12.46 4.37 3.21
N LEU A 138 -12.22 3.73 2.08
CA LEU A 138 -10.91 3.15 1.76
C LEU A 138 -9.83 4.23 1.59
N THR A 139 -10.18 5.41 1.07
CA THR A 139 -9.27 6.56 1.00
C THR A 139 -8.87 7.02 2.40
N MET A 140 -9.83 7.15 3.32
CA MET A 140 -9.55 7.48 4.72
C MET A 140 -8.69 6.43 5.41
N GLU A 141 -9.02 5.14 5.23
CA GLU A 141 -8.26 4.02 5.79
C GLU A 141 -6.81 4.01 5.27
N GLY A 142 -6.62 4.23 3.96
CA GLY A 142 -5.28 4.28 3.34
C GLY A 142 -4.48 5.52 3.73
N THR A 143 -5.15 6.62 4.05
CA THR A 143 -4.50 7.87 4.45
C THR A 143 -4.10 7.86 5.93
N PHE A 144 -4.96 7.37 6.81
CA PHE A 144 -4.82 7.48 8.26
C PHE A 144 -4.69 6.15 9.00
N GLY A 145 -4.77 5.02 8.30
CA GLY A 145 -4.59 3.70 8.89
C GLY A 145 -3.15 3.39 9.27
N ASP A 146 -2.92 2.21 9.80
CA ASP A 146 -1.57 1.75 10.11
C ASP A 146 -0.78 1.52 8.81
N PRO A 147 0.47 2.05 8.68
CA PRO A 147 1.29 1.93 7.47
C PRO A 147 1.60 0.48 7.08
N PHE A 148 1.47 -0.46 8.00
CA PHE A 148 1.60 -1.89 7.73
C PHE A 148 0.71 -2.35 6.55
N TYR A 149 -0.45 -1.73 6.36
CA TYR A 149 -1.38 -2.07 5.29
C TYR A 149 -1.10 -1.40 3.94
N GLY A 150 0.00 -0.65 3.81
CA GLY A 150 0.48 -0.11 2.53
C GLY A 150 0.08 1.33 2.22
N GLY A 151 -0.60 2.02 3.15
CA GLY A 151 -0.89 3.45 3.09
C GLY A 151 -0.11 4.25 4.14
N ASN A 152 -0.59 5.46 4.46
CA ASN A 152 -0.06 6.33 5.53
C ASN A 152 1.47 6.42 5.52
N ARG A 153 2.03 6.74 4.35
CA ARG A 153 3.47 6.74 4.12
C ARG A 153 4.19 7.65 5.12
N ALA A 154 5.25 7.11 5.72
CA ALA A 154 6.05 7.80 6.73
C ALA A 154 5.25 8.29 7.96
N LEU A 155 4.07 7.71 8.23
CA LEU A 155 3.17 8.11 9.32
C LEU A 155 2.64 9.54 9.21
N ALA A 156 2.83 10.20 8.07
CA ALA A 156 2.48 11.61 7.90
C ALA A 156 0.95 11.85 7.98
N GLY A 157 0.13 10.84 7.67
CA GLY A 157 -1.31 10.92 7.93
C GLY A 157 -1.65 10.99 9.42
N TRP A 158 -0.88 10.29 10.26
CA TRP A 158 -1.04 10.39 11.73
C TRP A 158 -0.62 11.77 12.25
N ASP A 159 0.43 12.35 11.68
CA ASP A 159 0.87 13.69 12.05
C ASP A 159 -0.21 14.74 11.70
N LEU A 160 -0.85 14.62 10.53
CA LEU A 160 -1.96 15.50 10.13
C LEU A 160 -3.11 15.51 11.14
N ILE A 161 -3.50 14.33 11.62
CA ILE A 161 -4.61 14.21 12.60
C ILE A 161 -4.13 14.25 14.05
N ARG A 162 -2.83 14.47 14.26
CA ARG A 162 -2.18 14.47 15.59
C ARG A 162 -2.43 13.18 16.37
N TYR A 163 -2.47 12.05 15.65
CA TYR A 163 -2.58 10.75 16.29
C TYR A 163 -1.22 10.35 16.87
N PRO A 164 -1.13 10.09 18.18
CA PRO A 164 0.14 9.85 18.84
C PRO A 164 0.79 8.49 18.50
N GLY A 165 0.13 7.65 17.70
CA GLY A 165 0.59 6.30 17.39
C GLY A 165 0.28 5.30 18.48
N VAL A 166 0.73 4.05 18.28
CA VAL A 166 0.48 2.95 19.23
C VAL A 166 1.35 3.10 20.46
N ARG A 167 0.72 2.96 21.64
CA ARG A 167 1.38 2.95 22.93
C ARG A 167 1.13 1.62 23.63
N LEU A 168 2.19 0.91 23.99
CA LEU A 168 2.10 -0.36 24.71
C LEU A 168 1.95 -0.18 26.22
N ALA A 169 2.35 0.96 26.73
CA ALA A 169 2.19 1.36 28.12
C ALA A 169 1.80 2.83 28.20
N VAL A 170 0.98 3.18 29.15
CA VAL A 170 0.56 4.58 29.42
C VAL A 170 1.27 5.03 30.68
N ALA A 171 2.13 6.04 30.55
CA ALA A 171 2.80 6.67 31.69
C ALA A 171 1.85 7.65 32.41
N PRO A 172 2.11 8.01 33.69
CA PRO A 172 1.31 9.00 34.40
C PRO A 172 1.24 10.36 33.68
N GLU A 173 2.30 10.73 32.95
CA GLU A 173 2.37 11.96 32.14
C GLU A 173 1.37 11.94 30.99
N ASP A 174 1.18 10.77 30.37
CA ASP A 174 0.24 10.59 29.23
C ASP A 174 -1.24 10.72 29.66
N GLN A 175 -1.51 10.65 30.96
CA GLN A 175 -2.85 10.77 31.51
C GLN A 175 -3.25 12.22 31.85
N LYS A 176 -2.31 13.16 31.70
CA LYS A 176 -2.59 14.57 31.94
C LYS A 176 -3.39 15.15 30.79
N MET A 177 -4.39 15.97 31.12
CA MET A 177 -5.30 16.59 30.16
C MET A 177 -4.75 17.90 29.56
N ASP A 178 -3.61 18.37 30.02
CA ASP A 178 -3.05 19.69 29.69
C ASP A 178 -2.16 19.68 28.44
N HIS A 179 -1.75 18.51 27.96
CA HIS A 179 -0.96 18.38 26.75
C HIS A 179 -1.24 17.06 26.03
N ALA A 180 -1.10 17.09 24.70
CA ALA A 180 -1.14 15.86 23.89
C ALA A 180 0.16 15.07 24.11
N PRO A 181 0.08 13.73 24.21
CA PRO A 181 1.27 12.90 24.31
C PRO A 181 2.14 13.00 23.06
N ALA A 182 3.47 12.96 23.24
CA ALA A 182 4.39 12.98 22.11
C ALA A 182 4.13 11.82 21.14
N PRO A 183 4.20 12.02 19.82
CA PRO A 183 4.03 10.94 18.84
C PRO A 183 5.01 9.82 19.08
N SER A 184 4.52 8.58 19.10
CA SER A 184 5.36 7.38 19.21
C SER A 184 5.92 6.96 17.85
N HIS A 185 5.25 7.33 16.76
CA HIS A 185 5.52 6.89 15.40
C HIS A 185 5.70 5.36 15.27
N ARG A 186 4.94 4.61 16.07
CA ARG A 186 5.00 3.14 16.08
C ARG A 186 3.74 2.55 15.48
N SER A 187 3.95 1.66 14.50
CA SER A 187 2.90 0.77 14.00
C SER A 187 2.54 -0.28 15.05
N ALA A 188 1.28 -0.71 15.09
CA ALA A 188 0.85 -1.85 15.89
C ALA A 188 1.57 -3.15 15.50
N TYR A 189 2.10 -3.22 14.30
CA TYR A 189 2.75 -4.38 13.70
C TYR A 189 4.28 -4.27 13.66
N ALA A 190 4.88 -3.20 14.16
CA ALA A 190 6.34 -3.01 14.19
C ALA A 190 7.07 -4.17 14.88
N ALA A 191 6.47 -4.75 15.91
CA ALA A 191 7.04 -5.90 16.61
C ALA A 191 7.01 -7.21 15.78
N ALA A 192 6.07 -7.34 14.85
CA ALA A 192 5.96 -8.53 14.00
C ALA A 192 6.98 -8.55 12.85
N SER A 193 7.51 -7.39 12.46
CA SER A 193 8.52 -7.25 11.40
C SER A 193 9.98 -7.37 11.86
N GLY A 194 10.23 -7.71 13.11
CA GLY A 194 11.59 -8.02 13.62
C GLY A 194 12.48 -6.78 13.88
N GLU A 195 11.97 -5.59 13.76
CA GLU A 195 12.67 -4.36 14.15
C GLU A 195 12.48 -4.07 15.65
N MET A 196 13.00 -4.97 16.47
CA MET A 196 13.30 -4.60 17.84
C MET A 196 14.60 -3.79 17.86
N ASN A 197 14.46 -2.48 17.66
CA ASN A 197 15.56 -1.56 17.93
C ASN A 197 15.73 -1.48 19.45
N HIS A 198 16.74 -2.18 19.96
CA HIS A 198 17.23 -2.00 21.31
C HIS A 198 17.93 -0.63 21.36
N GLY A 199 17.15 0.44 21.57
CA GLY A 199 17.67 1.75 21.91
C GLY A 199 18.18 1.74 23.35
N HIS A 200 19.47 1.93 23.50
CA HIS A 200 20.14 2.27 24.77
C HIS A 200 19.72 3.66 25.26
#